data_49ce82a03fe633f6ac580d190ed6d1c4
#
_entry.id   49ce82a03fe633f6ac580d190ed6d1c4
#
_cell.length_a   1.000
_cell.length_b   1.000
_cell.length_c   1.000
_cell.angle_alpha   90.00
_cell.angle_beta   90.00
_cell.angle_gamma   90.00
#
_symmetry.space_group_name_H-M   'P 1'
#
loop_
_entity.id
_entity.type
_entity.pdbx_description
1 polymer ?
#
loop_
_entity_poly.entity_id
_entity_poly.type
_entity_poly.pdbx_seq_one_letter_code
_entity_poly.pdbx_strand_id
1 'polypeptide(L)'
;AKGYITAVTNTEAVVDVGTKHTGYVALSELTDDPSLKPCDVVKVGDEVEFIVTKINDSEGIVQLSKKKVDALKGFDEIAKAKEEGTVLEGVVTNVVKGGVIVLSNGVRVFIPASQATMRRDEKLEELLKKTVKFKVIEVNEQRGKAVGSIKAVLTAEKDAARAKFWENVQVG
;
A
#
# COMPACT_ATOMS: atom_id res chain seq x y z
N ALA A 1 18.23 4.84 -0.22
CA ALA A 1 19.14 5.77 -0.95
C ALA A 1 18.33 6.66 -1.89
N LYS A 2 18.75 7.88 -2.07
CA LYS A 2 18.19 8.83 -3.02
C LYS A 2 18.98 8.79 -4.32
N GLY A 3 18.30 8.84 -5.44
CA GLY A 3 18.92 8.87 -6.75
C GLY A 3 18.11 9.70 -7.74
N TYR A 4 18.78 10.09 -8.83
CA TYR A 4 18.16 10.83 -9.92
C TYR A 4 17.98 9.92 -11.12
N ILE A 5 16.83 10.00 -11.75
CA ILE A 5 16.56 9.25 -12.97
C ILE A 5 17.34 9.90 -14.11
N THR A 6 18.31 9.17 -14.69
CA THR A 6 19.13 9.64 -15.80
C THR A 6 18.61 9.16 -17.15
N ALA A 7 18.03 7.97 -17.20
CA ALA A 7 17.43 7.41 -18.38
C ALA A 7 16.27 6.47 -18.03
N VAL A 8 15.33 6.34 -18.93
CA VAL A 8 14.20 5.42 -18.78
C VAL A 8 14.08 4.60 -20.07
N THR A 9 14.08 3.28 -19.91
CA THR A 9 13.87 2.32 -21.00
C THR A 9 12.46 1.71 -20.92
N ASN A 10 12.10 0.87 -21.86
CA ASN A 10 10.79 0.23 -21.87
C ASN A 10 10.59 -0.81 -20.74
N THR A 11 11.68 -1.29 -20.14
CA THR A 11 11.65 -2.38 -19.16
C THR A 11 12.28 -2.03 -17.83
N GLU A 12 13.08 -0.96 -17.79
CA GLU A 12 13.81 -0.55 -16.60
C GLU A 12 14.11 0.95 -16.59
N ALA A 13 14.43 1.51 -15.46
CA ALA A 13 14.91 2.87 -15.31
C ALA A 13 16.36 2.87 -14.83
N VAL A 14 17.15 3.78 -15.35
CA VAL A 14 18.55 3.99 -14.94
C VAL A 14 18.59 5.14 -13.96
N VAL A 15 19.22 4.90 -12.83
CA VAL A 15 19.30 5.86 -11.71
C VAL A 15 20.75 6.17 -11.38
N ASP A 16 21.07 7.44 -11.23
CA ASP A 16 22.34 7.90 -10.69
C ASP A 16 22.20 8.05 -9.16
N VAL A 17 22.88 7.18 -8.43
CA VAL A 17 22.87 7.18 -6.96
C VAL A 17 24.00 8.02 -6.35
N GLY A 18 24.71 8.80 -7.15
CA GLY A 18 25.83 9.63 -6.71
C GLY A 18 27.08 8.84 -6.32
N THR A 19 27.15 7.58 -6.69
CA THR A 19 28.31 6.70 -6.49
C THR A 19 28.93 6.30 -7.82
N LYS A 20 30.03 5.58 -7.78
CA LYS A 20 30.67 5.03 -9.00
C LYS A 20 29.80 3.97 -9.70
N HIS A 21 28.74 3.55 -9.08
CA HIS A 21 27.86 2.49 -9.57
C HIS A 21 26.60 3.08 -10.20
N THR A 22 26.15 2.48 -11.27
CA THR A 22 24.89 2.83 -11.92
C THR A 22 23.76 1.99 -11.31
N GLY A 23 22.70 2.64 -10.87
CA GLY A 23 21.51 1.97 -10.35
C GLY A 23 20.53 1.60 -11.46
N TYR A 24 19.99 0.41 -11.41
CA TYR A 24 18.92 -0.08 -12.30
C TYR A 24 17.69 -0.45 -11.48
N VAL A 25 16.54 0.02 -11.91
CA VAL A 25 15.25 -0.32 -11.33
C VAL A 25 14.41 -1.02 -12.38
N ALA A 26 14.10 -2.28 -12.18
CA ALA A 26 13.23 -3.03 -13.07
C ALA A 26 11.80 -2.50 -13.02
N LEU A 27 11.05 -2.66 -14.12
CA LEU A 27 9.63 -2.25 -14.17
C LEU A 27 8.80 -2.89 -13.04
N SER A 28 9.05 -4.15 -12.74
CA SER A 28 8.40 -4.87 -11.64
C SER A 28 8.68 -4.29 -10.26
N GLU A 29 9.77 -3.54 -10.12
CA GLU A 29 10.18 -2.86 -8.88
C GLU A 29 9.76 -1.38 -8.85
N LEU A 30 9.28 -0.85 -9.98
CA LEU A 30 8.73 0.51 -10.10
C LEU A 30 7.22 0.54 -9.85
N THR A 31 6.50 -0.42 -10.37
CA THR A 31 5.04 -0.48 -10.31
C THR A 31 4.53 -1.91 -10.22
N ASP A 32 3.38 -2.09 -9.58
CA ASP A 32 2.63 -3.34 -9.57
C ASP A 32 1.78 -3.55 -10.82
N ASP A 33 1.60 -2.51 -11.62
CA ASP A 33 0.76 -2.56 -12.81
C ASP A 33 1.60 -2.85 -14.05
N PRO A 34 1.44 -4.03 -14.67
CA PRO A 34 2.19 -4.40 -15.88
C PRO A 34 1.78 -3.61 -17.12
N SER A 35 0.67 -2.88 -17.07
CA SER A 35 0.20 -2.03 -18.15
C SER A 35 0.94 -0.71 -18.23
N LEU A 36 1.56 -0.27 -17.14
CA LEU A 36 2.32 0.97 -17.07
C LEU A 36 3.74 0.78 -17.58
N LYS A 37 4.23 1.79 -18.28
CA LYS A 37 5.63 1.84 -18.71
C LYS A 37 6.47 2.55 -17.64
N PRO A 38 7.78 2.28 -17.55
CA PRO A 38 8.66 3.01 -16.65
C PRO A 38 8.59 4.52 -16.80
N CYS A 39 8.44 5.00 -18.03
CA CYS A 39 8.33 6.43 -18.33
C CYS A 39 7.03 7.08 -17.83
N ASP A 40 5.98 6.29 -17.56
CA ASP A 40 4.72 6.78 -16.99
C ASP A 40 4.79 6.91 -15.45
N VAL A 41 5.67 6.14 -14.84
CA VAL A 41 5.86 6.10 -13.38
C VAL A 41 6.91 7.09 -12.92
N VAL A 42 8.02 7.19 -13.65
CA VAL A 42 9.15 8.08 -13.35
C VAL A 42 9.60 8.79 -14.63
N LYS A 43 10.10 10.01 -14.46
CA LYS A 43 10.63 10.83 -15.55
C LYS A 43 12.14 11.05 -15.39
N VAL A 44 12.83 11.26 -16.51
CA VAL A 44 14.24 11.64 -16.49
C VAL A 44 14.41 12.97 -15.74
N GLY A 45 15.32 13.00 -14.78
CA GLY A 45 15.59 14.14 -13.92
C GLY A 45 14.80 14.14 -12.61
N ASP A 46 13.91 13.19 -12.39
CA ASP A 46 13.19 13.06 -11.12
C ASP A 46 14.10 12.53 -10.01
N GLU A 47 14.03 13.17 -8.85
CA GLU A 47 14.65 12.66 -7.64
C GLU A 47 13.70 11.65 -6.98
N VAL A 48 14.15 10.41 -6.85
CA VAL A 48 13.35 9.34 -6.26
C VAL A 48 14.18 8.58 -5.23
N GLU A 49 13.53 8.21 -4.16
CA GLU A 49 14.13 7.33 -3.14
C GLU A 49 14.01 5.87 -3.54
N PHE A 50 15.11 5.15 -3.40
CA PHE A 50 15.19 3.72 -3.69
C PHE A 50 15.86 2.96 -2.56
N ILE A 51 15.53 1.69 -2.43
CA ILE A 51 16.23 0.75 -1.56
C ILE A 51 17.14 -0.12 -2.42
N VAL A 52 18.39 -0.24 -2.03
CA VAL A 52 19.35 -1.16 -2.66
C VAL A 52 18.94 -2.59 -2.29
N THR A 53 18.62 -3.38 -3.29
CA THR A 53 18.24 -4.79 -3.10
C THR A 53 19.39 -5.73 -3.35
N LYS A 54 20.24 -5.40 -4.32
CA LYS A 54 21.39 -6.20 -4.69
C LYS A 54 22.50 -5.31 -5.24
N ILE A 55 23.72 -5.58 -4.85
CA ILE A 55 24.92 -4.90 -5.35
C ILE A 55 25.72 -5.94 -6.13
N ASN A 56 26.09 -5.59 -7.35
CA ASN A 56 27.00 -6.39 -8.18
C ASN A 56 28.29 -5.61 -8.41
N ASP A 57 29.23 -5.81 -7.53
CA ASP A 57 30.52 -5.08 -7.57
C ASP A 57 31.34 -5.44 -8.81
N SER A 58 31.16 -6.63 -9.36
CA SER A 58 31.88 -7.10 -10.54
C SER A 58 31.51 -6.33 -11.81
N GLU A 59 30.29 -5.87 -11.90
CA GLU A 59 29.76 -5.12 -13.05
C GLU A 59 29.53 -3.64 -12.75
N GLY A 60 29.69 -3.24 -11.50
CA GLY A 60 29.43 -1.89 -11.04
C GLY A 60 27.93 -1.52 -11.11
N ILE A 61 27.05 -2.50 -10.99
CA ILE A 61 25.61 -2.34 -11.10
C ILE A 61 24.97 -2.54 -9.71
N VAL A 62 24.03 -1.64 -9.41
CA VAL A 62 23.23 -1.72 -8.19
C VAL A 62 21.77 -1.89 -8.58
N GLN A 63 21.14 -2.94 -8.10
CA GLN A 63 19.71 -3.12 -8.27
C GLN A 63 18.96 -2.39 -7.17
N LEU A 64 18.01 -1.58 -7.57
CA LEU A 64 17.21 -0.73 -6.70
C LEU A 64 15.74 -1.13 -6.78
N SER A 65 15.00 -0.86 -5.72
CA SER A 65 13.55 -1.06 -5.70
C SER A 65 12.86 0.19 -5.15
N LYS A 66 12.04 0.81 -5.99
CA LYS A 66 11.15 1.90 -5.57
C LYS A 66 9.95 1.35 -4.80
N LYS A 67 9.43 0.23 -5.24
CA LYS A 67 8.28 -0.44 -4.63
C LYS A 67 8.47 -0.75 -3.15
N LYS A 68 9.67 -1.19 -2.77
CA LYS A 68 10.01 -1.43 -1.35
C LYS A 68 10.01 -0.15 -0.53
N VAL A 69 10.45 0.97 -1.10
CA VAL A 69 10.41 2.28 -0.42
C VAL A 69 8.97 2.72 -0.21
N ASP A 70 8.16 2.66 -1.25
CA ASP A 70 6.74 3.03 -1.18
C ASP A 70 6.00 2.13 -0.18
N ALA A 71 6.31 0.84 -0.16
CA ALA A 71 5.77 -0.09 0.82
C ALA A 71 6.17 0.26 2.26
N LEU A 72 7.43 0.62 2.50
CA LEU A 72 7.88 1.05 3.83
C LEU A 72 7.20 2.33 4.29
N LYS A 73 7.12 3.35 3.44
CA LYS A 73 6.41 4.59 3.75
C LYS A 73 4.94 4.35 4.01
N GLY A 74 4.28 3.59 3.16
CA GLY A 74 2.89 3.21 3.34
C GLY A 74 2.67 2.37 4.60
N PHE A 75 3.63 1.53 4.93
CA PHE A 75 3.61 0.71 6.14
C PHE A 75 3.69 1.55 7.41
N ASP A 76 4.55 2.57 7.44
CA ASP A 76 4.63 3.52 8.56
C ASP A 76 3.32 4.28 8.75
N GLU A 77 2.66 4.69 7.68
CA GLU A 77 1.35 5.33 7.72
C GLU A 77 0.28 4.38 8.28
N ILE A 78 0.32 3.12 7.86
CA ILE A 78 -0.59 2.08 8.35
C ILE A 78 -0.34 1.78 9.84
N ALA A 79 0.92 1.73 10.26
CA ALA A 79 1.28 1.54 11.66
C ALA A 79 0.78 2.70 12.54
N LYS A 80 0.96 3.94 12.09
CA LYS A 80 0.41 5.12 12.77
C LYS A 80 -1.12 5.08 12.83
N ALA A 81 -1.76 4.73 11.74
CA ALA A 81 -3.22 4.58 11.69
C ALA A 81 -3.72 3.51 12.67
N LYS A 82 -2.96 2.45 12.88
CA LYS A 82 -3.25 1.44 13.91
C LYS A 82 -3.22 2.05 15.32
N GLU A 83 -2.16 2.79 15.64
CA GLU A 83 -2.00 3.43 16.96
C GLU A 83 -3.08 4.49 17.22
N GLU A 84 -3.36 5.32 16.24
CA GLU A 84 -4.36 6.38 16.33
C GLU A 84 -5.79 5.87 16.17
N GLY A 85 -5.96 4.65 15.65
CA GLY A 85 -7.26 4.09 15.33
C GLY A 85 -7.93 4.74 14.12
N THR A 86 -7.14 5.34 13.23
CA THR A 86 -7.63 6.03 12.04
C THR A 86 -8.13 5.03 10.99
N VAL A 87 -9.20 5.42 10.31
CA VAL A 87 -9.77 4.64 9.20
C VAL A 87 -8.97 4.92 7.94
N LEU A 88 -8.55 3.86 7.26
CA LEU A 88 -7.88 3.93 5.96
C LEU A 88 -8.81 3.50 4.85
N GLU A 89 -8.53 3.99 3.66
CA GLU A 89 -9.22 3.58 2.43
C GLU A 89 -8.26 2.80 1.54
N GLY A 90 -8.78 1.78 0.90
CA GLY A 90 -8.01 0.99 -0.05
C GLY A 90 -8.90 0.31 -1.07
N VAL A 91 -8.28 -0.14 -2.15
CA VAL A 91 -8.97 -0.85 -3.24
C VAL A 91 -8.76 -2.35 -3.09
N VAL A 92 -9.85 -3.10 -3.16
CA VAL A 92 -9.78 -4.57 -3.17
C VAL A 92 -9.15 -5.03 -4.48
N THR A 93 -7.96 -5.59 -4.40
CA THR A 93 -7.20 -6.08 -5.56
C THR A 93 -7.41 -7.56 -5.81
N ASN A 94 -7.65 -8.32 -4.77
CA ASN A 94 -7.82 -9.75 -4.86
C ASN A 94 -8.76 -10.28 -3.78
N VAL A 95 -9.43 -11.37 -4.10
CA VAL A 95 -10.32 -12.09 -3.18
C VAL A 95 -9.82 -13.51 -3.03
N VAL A 96 -9.63 -13.92 -1.79
CA VAL A 96 -9.20 -15.28 -1.43
C VAL A 96 -10.26 -15.96 -0.57
N LYS A 97 -10.21 -17.27 -0.46
CA LYS A 97 -11.19 -18.04 0.33
C LYS A 97 -11.30 -17.60 1.79
N GLY A 98 -10.23 -17.10 2.36
CA GLY A 98 -10.19 -16.65 3.77
C GLY A 98 -10.46 -15.17 3.99
N GLY A 99 -10.63 -14.38 2.93
CA GLY A 99 -10.84 -12.94 3.03
C GLY A 99 -10.54 -12.18 1.75
N VAL A 100 -10.28 -10.90 1.89
CA VAL A 100 -9.94 -10.02 0.77
C VAL A 100 -8.58 -9.38 0.99
N ILE A 101 -7.89 -9.07 -0.10
CA ILE A 101 -6.64 -8.32 -0.08
C ILE A 101 -6.93 -6.92 -0.61
N VAL A 102 -6.66 -5.93 0.21
CA VAL A 102 -6.85 -4.52 -0.10
C VAL A 102 -5.48 -3.87 -0.26
N LEU A 103 -5.32 -3.10 -1.32
CA LEU A 103 -4.12 -2.29 -1.53
C LEU A 103 -4.37 -0.88 -1.02
N SER A 104 -3.61 -0.48 -0.01
CA SER A 104 -3.63 0.87 0.56
C SER A 104 -2.20 1.39 0.68
N ASN A 105 -1.94 2.57 0.11
CA ASN A 105 -0.61 3.22 0.13
C ASN A 105 0.55 2.31 -0.33
N GLY A 106 0.30 1.42 -1.28
CA GLY A 106 1.29 0.46 -1.76
C GLY A 106 1.50 -0.76 -0.86
N VAL A 107 0.76 -0.88 0.22
CA VAL A 107 0.82 -2.01 1.15
C VAL A 107 -0.39 -2.91 0.98
N ARG A 108 -0.17 -4.20 0.98
CA ARG A 108 -1.25 -5.20 0.94
C ARG A 108 -1.78 -5.44 2.34
N VAL A 109 -3.05 -5.12 2.53
CA VAL A 109 -3.76 -5.36 3.79
C VAL A 109 -4.68 -6.56 3.60
N PHE A 110 -4.52 -7.56 4.45
CA PHE A 110 -5.42 -8.71 4.47
C PHE A 110 -6.60 -8.43 5.40
N ILE A 111 -7.79 -8.63 4.90
CA ILE A 111 -9.02 -8.52 5.69
C ILE A 111 -9.69 -9.88 5.72
N PRO A 112 -9.75 -10.55 6.88
CA PRO A 112 -10.44 -11.83 7.00
C PRO A 112 -11.91 -11.73 6.58
N ALA A 113 -12.44 -12.77 5.99
CA ALA A 113 -13.84 -12.81 5.54
C ALA A 113 -14.84 -12.47 6.66
N SER A 114 -14.54 -12.89 7.87
CA SER A 114 -15.34 -12.56 9.07
C SER A 114 -15.36 -11.08 9.42
N GLN A 115 -14.35 -10.33 8.96
CA GLN A 115 -14.20 -8.88 9.19
C GLN A 115 -14.47 -8.05 7.93
N ALA A 116 -14.54 -8.69 6.76
CA ALA A 116 -14.77 -8.02 5.48
C ALA A 116 -16.25 -7.72 5.24
N THR A 117 -17.14 -8.57 5.74
CA THR A 117 -18.58 -8.43 5.55
C THR A 117 -19.33 -8.58 6.87
N MET A 118 -20.42 -7.86 7.02
CA MET A 118 -21.36 -8.05 8.13
C MET A 118 -22.37 -9.18 7.85
N ARG A 119 -22.56 -9.54 6.59
CA ARG A 119 -23.53 -10.56 6.15
C ARG A 119 -22.79 -11.78 5.62
N ARG A 120 -23.24 -12.94 6.03
CA ARG A 120 -22.69 -14.23 5.57
C ARG A 120 -22.94 -14.50 4.09
N ASP A 121 -23.96 -13.86 3.53
CA ASP A 121 -24.42 -14.07 2.15
C ASP A 121 -23.79 -13.11 1.15
N GLU A 122 -23.00 -12.13 1.61
CA GLU A 122 -22.37 -11.17 0.73
C GLU A 122 -21.14 -11.79 0.07
N LYS A 123 -21.16 -11.85 -1.23
CA LYS A 123 -20.05 -12.40 -2.01
C LYS A 123 -18.86 -11.43 -1.94
N LEU A 124 -17.74 -11.93 -1.46
CA LEU A 124 -16.49 -11.15 -1.41
C LEU A 124 -16.03 -10.71 -2.80
N GLU A 125 -16.42 -11.46 -3.82
CA GLU A 125 -16.13 -11.15 -5.22
C GLU A 125 -16.75 -9.84 -5.70
N GLU A 126 -17.87 -9.42 -5.12
CA GLU A 126 -18.51 -8.14 -5.44
C GLU A 126 -17.72 -6.94 -4.92
N LEU A 127 -16.85 -7.15 -3.93
CA LEU A 127 -15.96 -6.13 -3.42
C LEU A 127 -14.72 -5.92 -4.29
N LEU A 128 -14.47 -6.82 -5.24
CA LEU A 128 -13.31 -6.74 -6.13
C LEU A 128 -13.31 -5.40 -6.89
N LYS A 129 -12.15 -4.74 -6.91
CA LYS A 129 -11.94 -3.41 -7.50
C LYS A 129 -12.76 -2.27 -6.89
N LYS A 130 -13.45 -2.50 -5.79
CA LYS A 130 -14.15 -1.45 -5.04
C LYS A 130 -13.24 -0.86 -3.97
N THR A 131 -13.39 0.44 -3.76
CA THR A 131 -12.75 1.12 -2.62
C THR A 131 -13.53 0.82 -1.36
N VAL A 132 -12.85 0.31 -0.36
CA VAL A 132 -13.43 -0.02 0.95
C VAL A 132 -12.69 0.72 2.05
N LYS A 133 -13.42 1.07 3.08
CA LYS A 133 -12.86 1.65 4.30
C LYS A 133 -12.60 0.53 5.29
N PHE A 134 -11.44 0.55 5.89
CA PHE A 134 -11.06 -0.43 6.89
C PHE A 134 -10.23 0.21 8.00
N LYS A 135 -10.21 -0.44 9.14
CA LYS A 135 -9.37 -0.04 10.27
C LYS A 135 -8.30 -1.12 10.49
N VAL A 136 -7.07 -0.69 10.64
CA VAL A 136 -5.97 -1.63 10.87
C VAL A 136 -6.03 -2.15 12.30
N ILE A 137 -6.03 -3.46 12.45
CA ILE A 137 -6.06 -4.16 13.74
C ILE A 137 -4.72 -4.77 14.09
N GLU A 138 -3.96 -5.20 13.09
CA GLU A 138 -2.65 -5.83 13.27
C GLU A 138 -1.70 -5.41 12.15
N VAL A 139 -0.45 -5.21 12.49
CA VAL A 139 0.63 -4.87 11.55
C VAL A 139 1.78 -5.84 11.77
N ASN A 140 2.23 -6.47 10.69
CA ASN A 140 3.36 -7.38 10.69
C ASN A 140 4.49 -6.80 9.84
N GLU A 141 5.42 -6.12 10.48
CA GLU A 141 6.57 -5.48 9.82
C GLU A 141 7.50 -6.50 9.16
N GLN A 142 7.70 -7.65 9.78
CA GLN A 142 8.61 -8.68 9.27
C GLN A 142 8.16 -9.25 7.93
N ARG A 143 6.86 -9.37 7.74
CA ARG A 143 6.26 -9.89 6.51
C ARG A 143 5.80 -8.81 5.53
N GLY A 144 5.85 -7.54 5.95
CA GLY A 144 5.34 -6.43 5.17
C GLY A 144 3.83 -6.54 4.89
N LYS A 145 3.08 -7.10 5.84
CA LYS A 145 1.64 -7.33 5.73
C LYS A 145 0.92 -6.67 6.91
N ALA A 146 -0.26 -6.17 6.65
CA ALA A 146 -1.15 -5.67 7.70
C ALA A 146 -2.48 -6.42 7.65
N VAL A 147 -3.16 -6.46 8.77
CA VAL A 147 -4.51 -7.02 8.88
C VAL A 147 -5.46 -5.90 9.24
N GLY A 148 -6.51 -5.76 8.46
CA GLY A 148 -7.54 -4.75 8.66
C GLY A 148 -8.92 -5.37 8.92
N SER A 149 -9.86 -4.54 9.35
CA SER A 149 -11.25 -4.92 9.59
C SER A 149 -12.20 -3.86 9.05
N ILE A 150 -13.04 -4.21 8.12
CA ILE A 150 -14.13 -3.35 7.62
C ILE A 150 -15.23 -3.27 8.68
N LYS A 151 -15.48 -4.36 9.38
CA LYS A 151 -16.49 -4.43 10.44
C LYS A 151 -16.21 -3.45 11.58
N ALA A 152 -14.93 -3.27 11.94
CA ALA A 152 -14.53 -2.30 12.96
C ALA A 152 -14.88 -0.86 12.56
N VAL A 153 -14.76 -0.51 11.28
CA VAL A 153 -15.16 0.80 10.75
C VAL A 153 -16.67 1.01 10.84
N LEU A 154 -17.43 0.01 10.40
CA LEU A 154 -18.88 0.07 10.43
C LEU A 154 -19.43 0.17 11.87
N THR A 155 -18.77 -0.49 12.80
CA THR A 155 -19.10 -0.36 14.23
C THR A 155 -18.77 1.03 14.76
N ALA A 156 -17.60 1.57 14.41
CA ALA A 156 -17.19 2.92 14.80
C ALA A 156 -18.12 4.01 14.21
N GLU A 157 -18.55 3.86 12.97
CA GLU A 157 -19.51 4.76 12.34
C GLU A 157 -20.89 4.71 13.02
N LYS A 158 -21.34 3.53 13.41
CA LYS A 158 -22.59 3.37 14.18
C LYS A 158 -22.50 4.02 15.55
N ASP A 159 -21.39 3.84 16.25
CA ASP A 159 -21.16 4.44 17.56
C ASP A 159 -21.06 5.98 17.46
N ALA A 160 -20.40 6.51 16.45
CA ALA A 160 -20.33 7.94 16.17
C ALA A 160 -21.73 8.53 15.84
N ALA A 161 -22.52 7.82 15.06
CA ALA A 161 -23.89 8.21 14.75
C ALA A 161 -24.79 8.20 16.01
N ARG A 162 -24.62 7.21 16.88
CA ARG A 162 -25.31 7.17 18.18
C ARG A 162 -24.91 8.32 19.08
N ALA A 163 -23.63 8.64 19.19
CA ALA A 163 -23.13 9.75 19.99
C ALA A 163 -23.72 11.09 19.53
N LYS A 164 -23.75 11.35 18.21
CA LYS A 164 -24.40 12.53 17.63
C LYS A 164 -25.91 12.57 17.89
N PHE A 165 -26.58 11.45 17.86
CA PHE A 165 -28.00 11.36 18.15
C PHE A 165 -28.31 11.70 19.60
N TRP A 166 -27.48 11.25 20.54
CA TRP A 166 -27.61 11.57 21.97
C TRP A 166 -27.34 13.04 22.28
N GLU A 167 -26.40 13.69 21.60
CA GLU A 167 -26.15 15.12 21.75
C GLU A 167 -27.36 15.96 21.30
N ASN A 168 -28.06 15.52 20.26
CA ASN A 168 -29.27 16.20 19.77
C ASN A 168 -30.50 15.97 20.64
N VAL A 169 -30.53 14.93 21.47
CA VAL A 169 -31.68 14.61 22.35
C VAL A 169 -31.62 15.35 23.67
N GLN A 170 -30.49 15.95 24.04
CA GLN A 170 -30.39 16.73 25.29
C GLN A 170 -30.88 18.18 25.20
N VAL A 171 -31.40 18.61 24.07
CA VAL A 171 -31.94 19.92 23.87
C VAL A 171 -33.47 19.82 23.72
N GLY A 172 -34.14 19.61 24.85
CA GLY A 172 -35.57 19.57 24.89
C GLY A 172 -36.11 19.55 26.28
#